data_d332b446dc7a11c1acffc4dc5c1e4b50
#
_entry.id   d332b446dc7a11c1acffc4dc5c1e4b50
#
_cell.length_a   1.000
_cell.length_b   1.000
_cell.length_c   1.000
_cell.angle_alpha   90.00
_cell.angle_beta   90.00
_cell.angle_gamma   90.00
#
_symmetry.space_group_name_H-M   'P 1'
#
loop_
_entity.id
_entity.type
_entity.pdbx_description
1 polymer ?
#
loop_
_entity_poly.entity_id
_entity_poly.type
_entity_poly.pdbx_seq_one_letter_code
_entity_poly.pdbx_strand_id
1 'polypeptide(L)'
;MTFRAVLVSLLSAVPCVSSASPAAPCPDCGLREIRIESKVLGEARVARVRLPEGYEGAGGRYPVIYVLDGPEHLDHTSATAAYLARQGVMPQVIVVSVLNVDRNRDFTPSRGGLGPRPMPTSGGADRFLGFLREELVPAVNGNFRTERFRVLSGHSLGGLFALHVLASAPDAFDAYLAASPSADWDDGLVVKELARRLQGPARLDRSLYVSLGDEKELAPGFERLGTALGSASPPGFRWRAARFPEDGHGLVPLPTTVQGLRFTFDGYLPPLDPDTGRYAGSLEDLEAHYRALSTRLGYQVLPPEGLVNLLGYQRLGEGRIGEAVAAFQANVLRHPGSANAHDSLGEALEASGRLADAASAYERAVELGEATGSRLLPEYRKHLRAAQRRLGEPAAPPGIGR
;
A
#
# COMPACT_ATOMS: atom_id res chain seq x y z
N MET A 1 17.27 48.22 -0.70
CA MET A 1 16.77 47.72 0.59
C MET A 1 16.68 46.19 0.43
N THR A 2 17.70 45.52 0.94
CA THR A 2 17.92 44.06 0.80
C THR A 2 17.38 43.38 2.05
N PHE A 3 16.36 42.54 1.89
CA PHE A 3 15.90 41.62 2.94
C PHE A 3 16.76 40.37 2.91
N ARG A 4 17.54 40.17 3.97
CA ARG A 4 18.27 38.92 4.25
C ARG A 4 17.31 37.92 4.87
N ALA A 5 17.17 36.75 4.24
CA ALA A 5 16.55 35.58 4.84
C ALA A 5 17.49 35.03 5.93
N VAL A 6 16.98 34.89 7.14
CA VAL A 6 17.65 34.22 8.26
C VAL A 6 17.24 32.79 8.24
N LEU A 7 18.16 31.93 7.82
CA LEU A 7 18.03 30.46 7.92
C LEU A 7 18.40 30.05 9.36
N VAL A 8 17.42 29.70 10.17
CA VAL A 8 17.68 29.15 11.53
C VAL A 8 17.90 27.64 11.40
N SER A 9 19.19 27.26 11.35
CA SER A 9 19.60 25.84 11.50
C SER A 9 19.65 25.51 12.99
N LEU A 10 18.66 24.79 13.49
CA LEU A 10 18.74 24.14 14.81
C LEU A 10 19.44 22.77 14.63
N LEU A 11 20.75 22.78 14.66
CA LEU A 11 21.56 21.58 14.91
C LEU A 11 21.66 21.40 16.43
N SER A 12 20.78 20.62 17.03
CA SER A 12 20.96 20.11 18.39
C SER A 12 21.90 18.89 18.32
N ALA A 13 23.09 19.04 18.87
CA ALA A 13 24.04 17.94 19.07
C ALA A 13 23.42 16.92 20.02
N VAL A 14 23.07 15.75 19.51
CA VAL A 14 22.69 14.57 20.30
C VAL A 14 23.99 13.89 20.73
N PRO A 15 24.22 13.65 22.06
CA PRO A 15 25.37 12.88 22.49
C PRO A 15 25.25 11.44 21.98
N CYS A 16 26.34 10.97 21.39
CA CYS A 16 26.49 9.59 20.91
C CYS A 16 26.52 8.65 22.12
N VAL A 17 25.37 8.15 22.55
CA VAL A 17 25.27 7.04 23.48
C VAL A 17 25.36 5.79 22.61
N SER A 18 26.46 5.05 22.75
CA SER A 18 26.66 3.72 22.19
C SER A 18 25.58 2.79 22.76
N SER A 19 24.45 2.70 22.10
CA SER A 19 23.45 1.68 22.32
C SER A 19 23.73 0.53 21.37
N ALA A 20 23.76 -0.69 21.90
CA ALA A 20 23.83 -1.91 21.10
C ALA A 20 22.88 -1.76 19.90
N SER A 21 23.42 -1.85 18.68
CA SER A 21 22.61 -1.87 17.45
C SER A 21 21.52 -2.92 17.64
N PRO A 22 20.25 -2.59 17.38
CA PRO A 22 19.26 -3.63 17.23
C PRO A 22 19.81 -4.60 16.18
N ALA A 23 19.75 -5.89 16.48
CA ALA A 23 20.18 -6.93 15.52
C ALA A 23 19.59 -6.58 14.17
N ALA A 24 20.43 -6.57 13.12
CA ALA A 24 19.98 -6.30 11.78
C ALA A 24 18.74 -7.17 11.51
N PRO A 25 17.65 -6.62 10.95
CA PRO A 25 16.46 -7.40 10.68
C PRO A 25 16.88 -8.63 9.88
N CYS A 26 16.55 -9.82 10.40
CA CYS A 26 16.86 -11.08 9.74
C CYS A 26 16.29 -10.99 8.31
N PRO A 27 17.09 -11.18 7.24
CA PRO A 27 16.62 -11.03 5.87
C PRO A 27 15.39 -11.90 5.55
N ASP A 28 15.21 -13.00 6.30
CA ASP A 28 14.09 -13.95 6.17
C ASP A 28 12.99 -13.75 7.22
N CYS A 29 13.12 -12.78 8.15
CA CYS A 29 12.06 -12.47 9.11
C CYS A 29 10.82 -11.97 8.35
N GLY A 30 9.74 -12.75 8.38
CA GLY A 30 8.49 -12.46 7.66
C GLY A 30 8.36 -13.18 6.30
N LEU A 31 9.36 -13.95 5.85
CA LEU A 31 9.22 -14.84 4.71
C LEU A 31 8.58 -16.16 5.16
N ARG A 32 7.52 -16.57 4.46
CA ARG A 32 6.82 -17.86 4.63
C ARG A 32 6.77 -18.58 3.30
N GLU A 33 6.61 -19.89 3.34
CA GLU A 33 6.43 -20.71 2.15
C GLU A 33 5.12 -21.50 2.24
N ILE A 34 4.40 -21.55 1.13
CA ILE A 34 3.20 -22.38 0.95
C ILE A 34 3.51 -23.39 -0.14
N ARG A 35 3.38 -24.66 0.17
CA ARG A 35 3.43 -25.76 -0.80
C ARG A 35 2.01 -26.25 -1.07
N ILE A 36 1.67 -26.37 -2.35
CA ILE A 36 0.35 -26.79 -2.83
C ILE A 36 0.56 -27.96 -3.79
N GLU A 37 0.00 -29.12 -3.48
CA GLU A 37 -0.13 -30.22 -4.44
C GLU A 37 -1.34 -29.89 -5.32
N SER A 38 -1.08 -29.24 -6.44
CA SER A 38 -2.13 -28.70 -7.30
C SER A 38 -2.88 -29.81 -8.03
N LYS A 39 -4.17 -29.90 -7.80
CA LYS A 39 -5.08 -30.79 -8.54
C LYS A 39 -5.36 -30.24 -9.94
N VAL A 40 -5.47 -28.90 -10.05
CA VAL A 40 -5.72 -28.22 -11.32
C VAL A 40 -4.56 -28.43 -12.28
N LEU A 41 -3.31 -28.32 -11.81
CA LEU A 41 -2.12 -28.44 -12.65
C LEU A 41 -1.58 -29.89 -12.70
N GLY A 42 -1.86 -30.69 -11.67
CA GLY A 42 -1.34 -32.09 -11.54
C GLY A 42 0.14 -32.13 -11.11
N GLU A 43 0.60 -31.11 -10.40
CA GLU A 43 2.01 -30.95 -9.96
C GLU A 43 2.13 -30.15 -8.67
N ALA A 44 3.24 -30.30 -7.97
CA ALA A 44 3.53 -29.49 -6.79
C ALA A 44 3.87 -28.04 -7.19
N ARG A 45 3.33 -27.08 -6.44
CA ARG A 45 3.60 -25.64 -6.59
C ARG A 45 4.07 -25.05 -5.28
N VAL A 46 4.97 -24.10 -5.38
CA VAL A 46 5.49 -23.36 -4.24
C VAL A 46 5.22 -21.87 -4.44
N ALA A 47 4.73 -21.23 -3.39
CA ALA A 47 4.62 -19.78 -3.31
C ALA A 47 5.36 -19.29 -2.06
N ARG A 48 6.09 -18.18 -2.20
CA ARG A 48 6.73 -17.50 -1.08
C ARG A 48 5.94 -16.25 -0.73
N VAL A 49 5.75 -16.03 0.56
CA VAL A 49 4.91 -14.97 1.11
C VAL A 49 5.76 -14.07 1.97
N ARG A 50 5.85 -12.80 1.61
CA ARG A 50 6.46 -11.75 2.43
C ARG A 50 5.36 -11.01 3.18
N LEU A 51 5.40 -11.09 4.51
CA LEU A 51 4.48 -10.40 5.39
C LEU A 51 4.96 -8.96 5.64
N PRO A 52 4.04 -8.00 5.84
CA PRO A 52 4.42 -6.62 6.17
C PRO A 52 5.04 -6.52 7.56
N GLU A 53 5.79 -5.44 7.78
CA GLU A 53 6.38 -5.15 9.08
C GLU A 53 5.31 -5.04 10.17
N GLY A 54 5.56 -5.65 11.32
CA GLY A 54 4.62 -5.65 12.45
C GLY A 54 3.41 -6.58 12.29
N TYR A 55 3.37 -7.43 11.24
CA TYR A 55 2.24 -8.32 10.98
C TYR A 55 1.79 -9.12 12.21
N GLU A 56 2.72 -9.74 12.97
CA GLU A 56 2.37 -10.62 14.10
C GLU A 56 1.68 -9.84 15.25
N GLY A 57 2.11 -8.60 15.49
CA GLY A 57 1.55 -7.75 16.55
C GLY A 57 0.29 -6.96 16.17
N ALA A 58 -0.03 -6.87 14.87
CA ALA A 58 -1.17 -6.12 14.37
C ALA A 58 -2.38 -7.01 14.14
N GLY A 59 -3.58 -6.51 14.44
CA GLY A 59 -4.85 -7.23 14.20
C GLY A 59 -5.44 -7.04 12.79
N GLY A 60 -4.82 -6.20 11.96
CA GLY A 60 -5.35 -5.79 10.66
C GLY A 60 -5.29 -6.86 9.57
N ARG A 61 -6.08 -6.66 8.51
CA ARG A 61 -6.04 -7.44 7.27
C ARG A 61 -5.34 -6.61 6.19
N TYR A 62 -4.78 -7.27 5.18
CA TYR A 62 -3.87 -6.65 4.22
C TYR A 62 -4.27 -7.00 2.78
N PRO A 63 -4.30 -6.03 1.84
CA PRO A 63 -4.33 -6.32 0.42
C PRO A 63 -3.17 -7.23 0.02
N VAL A 64 -3.34 -8.00 -1.06
CA VAL A 64 -2.34 -8.97 -1.49
C VAL A 64 -1.84 -8.63 -2.89
N ILE A 65 -0.53 -8.58 -3.06
CA ILE A 65 0.12 -8.51 -4.37
C ILE A 65 0.61 -9.90 -4.73
N TYR A 66 0.08 -10.46 -5.81
CA TYR A 66 0.58 -11.69 -6.42
C TYR A 66 1.57 -11.31 -7.51
N VAL A 67 2.84 -11.67 -7.33
CA VAL A 67 3.91 -11.38 -8.27
C VAL A 67 4.37 -12.66 -8.96
N LEU A 68 4.32 -12.65 -10.28
CA LEU A 68 4.80 -13.73 -11.12
C LEU A 68 6.33 -13.68 -11.24
N ASP A 69 6.95 -14.77 -11.73
CA ASP A 69 8.41 -14.88 -11.79
C ASP A 69 9.05 -14.58 -10.42
N GLY A 70 8.56 -15.30 -9.41
CA GLY A 70 8.83 -15.03 -8.00
C GLY A 70 10.28 -14.82 -7.59
N PRO A 71 11.23 -15.67 -8.02
CA PRO A 71 12.63 -15.50 -7.65
C PRO A 71 13.21 -14.14 -8.05
N GLU A 72 12.79 -13.60 -9.19
CA GLU A 72 13.33 -12.35 -9.76
C GLU A 72 12.64 -11.11 -9.14
N HIS A 73 11.36 -11.23 -8.75
CA HIS A 73 10.54 -10.05 -8.50
C HIS A 73 10.05 -9.88 -7.06
N LEU A 74 10.20 -10.90 -6.18
CA LEU A 74 9.73 -10.81 -4.79
C LEU A 74 10.39 -9.69 -4.01
N ASP A 75 11.71 -9.62 -4.07
CA ASP A 75 12.47 -8.75 -3.17
C ASP A 75 12.27 -7.27 -3.51
N HIS A 76 12.40 -6.89 -4.79
CA HIS A 76 12.17 -5.50 -5.19
C HIS A 76 10.71 -5.08 -4.99
N THR A 77 9.73 -5.97 -5.26
CA THR A 77 8.31 -5.67 -5.05
C THR A 77 8.01 -5.47 -3.56
N SER A 78 8.52 -6.35 -2.71
CA SER A 78 8.34 -6.25 -1.26
C SER A 78 8.98 -5.00 -0.67
N ALA A 79 10.23 -4.71 -1.07
CA ALA A 79 10.94 -3.51 -0.61
C ALA A 79 10.24 -2.22 -1.06
N THR A 80 9.80 -2.16 -2.32
CA THR A 80 9.06 -1.03 -2.87
C THR A 80 7.73 -0.83 -2.14
N ALA A 81 6.93 -1.89 -1.97
CA ALA A 81 5.66 -1.82 -1.27
C ALA A 81 5.84 -1.36 0.19
N ALA A 82 6.82 -1.91 0.91
CA ALA A 82 7.13 -1.50 2.27
C ALA A 82 7.57 -0.03 2.35
N TYR A 83 8.39 0.43 1.41
CA TYR A 83 8.80 1.83 1.34
C TYR A 83 7.61 2.76 1.09
N LEU A 84 6.79 2.48 0.07
CA LEU A 84 5.62 3.29 -0.26
C LEU A 84 4.58 3.32 0.88
N ALA A 85 4.40 2.20 1.60
CA ALA A 85 3.53 2.14 2.76
C ALA A 85 4.04 3.01 3.92
N ARG A 86 5.36 3.01 4.19
CA ARG A 86 5.96 3.91 5.20
C ARG A 86 5.83 5.38 4.82
N GLN A 87 5.79 5.71 3.52
CA GLN A 87 5.53 7.09 3.05
C GLN A 87 4.02 7.44 3.07
N GLY A 88 3.14 6.53 3.47
CA GLY A 88 1.69 6.75 3.54
C GLY A 88 1.00 6.85 2.18
N VAL A 89 1.65 6.47 1.08
CA VAL A 89 1.04 6.55 -0.27
C VAL A 89 0.28 5.29 -0.68
N MET A 90 0.37 4.24 0.11
CA MET A 90 -0.41 3.00 -0.03
C MET A 90 -0.53 2.29 1.32
N PRO A 91 -1.48 1.34 1.49
CA PRO A 91 -1.52 0.51 2.69
C PRO A 91 -0.33 -0.46 2.73
N GLN A 92 -0.05 -1.00 3.92
CA GLN A 92 0.77 -2.20 4.03
C GLN A 92 0.10 -3.35 3.28
N VAL A 93 0.90 -4.24 2.68
CA VAL A 93 0.42 -5.36 1.86
C VAL A 93 1.17 -6.65 2.18
N ILE A 94 0.55 -7.77 1.89
CA ILE A 94 1.21 -9.07 1.77
C ILE A 94 1.68 -9.23 0.32
N VAL A 95 2.92 -9.68 0.10
CA VAL A 95 3.42 -9.99 -1.24
C VAL A 95 3.58 -11.49 -1.37
N VAL A 96 2.89 -12.08 -2.35
CA VAL A 96 2.92 -13.52 -2.66
C VAL A 96 3.63 -13.71 -4.00
N SER A 97 4.77 -14.35 -3.98
CA SER A 97 5.52 -14.68 -5.19
C SER A 97 5.23 -16.11 -5.61
N VAL A 98 4.85 -16.30 -6.87
CA VAL A 98 4.56 -17.60 -7.45
C VAL A 98 5.80 -18.12 -8.18
N LEU A 99 6.32 -19.28 -7.73
CA LEU A 99 7.51 -19.88 -8.34
C LEU A 99 7.12 -20.62 -9.61
N ASN A 100 7.93 -20.43 -10.67
CA ASN A 100 7.72 -21.08 -11.95
C ASN A 100 8.08 -22.57 -11.90
N VAL A 101 7.31 -23.40 -12.59
CA VAL A 101 7.64 -24.78 -12.97
C VAL A 101 7.85 -24.84 -14.49
N ASP A 102 6.85 -24.45 -15.25
CA ASP A 102 6.93 -24.26 -16.70
C ASP A 102 6.35 -22.90 -17.07
N ARG A 103 7.20 -21.89 -17.12
CA ARG A 103 6.83 -20.51 -17.37
C ARG A 103 6.14 -20.31 -18.72
N ASN A 104 6.62 -21.00 -19.74
CA ASN A 104 6.07 -20.86 -21.10
C ASN A 104 4.66 -21.44 -21.18
N ARG A 105 4.42 -22.59 -20.56
CA ARG A 105 3.09 -23.16 -20.44
C ARG A 105 2.15 -22.25 -19.67
N ASP A 106 2.57 -21.82 -18.50
CA ASP A 106 1.70 -21.19 -17.52
C ASP A 106 1.28 -19.76 -17.90
N PHE A 107 2.13 -19.04 -18.66
CA PHE A 107 1.89 -17.64 -18.95
C PHE A 107 1.39 -17.36 -20.37
N THR A 108 1.24 -18.37 -21.21
CA THR A 108 0.81 -18.17 -22.60
C THR A 108 -0.60 -18.70 -22.84
N PRO A 109 -1.49 -17.88 -23.46
CA PRO A 109 -2.91 -18.21 -23.61
C PRO A 109 -3.18 -19.19 -24.75
N SER A 110 -2.26 -19.36 -25.68
CA SER A 110 -2.43 -20.20 -26.87
C SER A 110 -1.14 -20.94 -27.21
N ARG A 111 -1.27 -21.99 -28.04
CA ARG A 111 -0.10 -22.58 -28.71
C ARG A 111 0.34 -21.68 -29.83
N GLY A 112 1.28 -20.81 -29.51
CA GLY A 112 1.82 -19.82 -30.42
C GLY A 112 3.27 -19.48 -30.06
N GLY A 113 3.74 -18.33 -30.47
CA GLY A 113 5.10 -17.89 -30.19
C GLY A 113 5.31 -16.41 -30.43
N LEU A 114 6.49 -15.93 -30.07
CA LEU A 114 7.07 -14.68 -30.46
C LEU A 114 8.11 -14.96 -31.55
N GLY A 115 7.72 -14.81 -32.82
CA GLY A 115 8.59 -15.09 -33.96
C GLY A 115 8.92 -16.59 -34.15
N PRO A 116 10.09 -16.93 -34.71
CA PRO A 116 10.40 -18.29 -35.16
C PRO A 116 10.81 -19.27 -34.04
N ARG A 117 10.88 -18.86 -32.78
CA ARG A 117 11.31 -19.70 -31.67
C ARG A 117 10.17 -20.64 -31.23
N PRO A 118 10.33 -21.97 -31.30
CA PRO A 118 9.31 -22.90 -30.84
C PRO A 118 9.18 -22.83 -29.31
N MET A 119 7.93 -22.76 -28.85
CA MET A 119 7.56 -22.84 -27.41
C MET A 119 6.57 -24.02 -27.25
N PRO A 120 7.07 -25.26 -27.22
CA PRO A 120 6.23 -26.46 -27.35
C PRO A 120 5.24 -26.67 -26.19
N THR A 121 5.53 -26.10 -25.01
CA THR A 121 4.67 -26.21 -23.83
C THR A 121 3.63 -25.09 -23.74
N SER A 122 3.66 -24.09 -24.62
CA SER A 122 2.77 -22.93 -24.58
C SER A 122 1.27 -23.31 -24.61
N GLY A 123 0.40 -22.41 -24.10
CA GLY A 123 -1.06 -22.54 -24.19
C GLY A 123 -1.73 -23.07 -22.92
N GLY A 124 -1.12 -22.92 -21.74
CA GLY A 124 -1.68 -23.40 -20.48
C GLY A 124 -2.18 -22.31 -19.52
N ALA A 125 -2.27 -21.04 -19.98
CA ALA A 125 -2.63 -19.92 -19.12
C ALA A 125 -3.97 -20.08 -18.40
N ASP A 126 -4.99 -20.63 -19.06
CA ASP A 126 -6.30 -20.86 -18.42
C ASP A 126 -6.21 -21.85 -17.26
N ARG A 127 -5.42 -22.92 -17.40
CA ARG A 127 -5.20 -23.86 -16.30
C ARG A 127 -4.42 -23.23 -15.16
N PHE A 128 -3.44 -22.41 -15.47
CA PHE A 128 -2.69 -21.68 -14.45
C PHE A 128 -3.55 -20.63 -13.73
N LEU A 129 -4.45 -19.95 -14.45
CA LEU A 129 -5.47 -19.08 -13.85
C LEU A 129 -6.40 -19.87 -12.91
N GLY A 130 -6.83 -21.07 -13.32
CA GLY A 130 -7.59 -21.99 -12.48
C GLY A 130 -6.85 -22.29 -11.16
N PHE A 131 -5.57 -22.65 -11.24
CA PHE A 131 -4.72 -22.84 -10.05
C PHE A 131 -4.68 -21.62 -9.14
N LEU A 132 -4.47 -20.43 -9.71
CA LEU A 132 -4.44 -19.19 -8.92
C LEU A 132 -5.77 -18.97 -8.19
N ARG A 133 -6.90 -19.14 -8.88
CA ARG A 133 -8.25 -18.84 -8.33
C ARG A 133 -8.73 -19.90 -7.34
N GLU A 134 -8.51 -21.15 -7.65
CA GLU A 134 -9.15 -22.28 -6.94
C GLU A 134 -8.26 -22.85 -5.84
N GLU A 135 -6.94 -22.67 -5.94
CA GLU A 135 -5.99 -23.29 -5.01
C GLU A 135 -5.10 -22.26 -4.30
N LEU A 136 -4.36 -21.42 -5.02
CA LEU A 136 -3.39 -20.51 -4.39
C LEU A 136 -4.07 -19.41 -3.58
N VAL A 137 -5.03 -18.68 -4.16
CA VAL A 137 -5.71 -17.57 -3.48
C VAL A 137 -6.45 -18.07 -2.23
N PRO A 138 -7.22 -19.18 -2.26
CA PRO A 138 -7.82 -19.77 -1.06
C PRO A 138 -6.78 -20.18 -0.01
N ALA A 139 -5.65 -20.79 -0.41
CA ALA A 139 -4.59 -21.17 0.52
C ALA A 139 -3.97 -19.93 1.21
N VAL A 140 -3.71 -18.85 0.47
CA VAL A 140 -3.21 -17.60 1.05
C VAL A 140 -4.23 -16.99 2.02
N ASN A 141 -5.51 -16.95 1.64
CA ASN A 141 -6.58 -16.42 2.49
C ASN A 141 -6.79 -17.24 3.76
N GLY A 142 -6.59 -18.54 3.71
CA GLY A 142 -6.72 -19.45 4.86
C GLY A 142 -5.55 -19.35 5.85
N ASN A 143 -4.37 -18.97 5.37
CA ASN A 143 -3.16 -18.93 6.20
C ASN A 143 -2.82 -17.53 6.69
N PHE A 144 -3.31 -16.46 6.05
CA PHE A 144 -2.94 -15.07 6.36
C PHE A 144 -4.16 -14.16 6.47
N ARG A 145 -3.99 -13.05 7.17
CA ARG A 145 -5.01 -12.00 7.30
C ARG A 145 -5.03 -11.14 6.04
N THR A 146 -5.76 -11.58 5.04
CA THR A 146 -5.86 -10.91 3.74
C THR A 146 -7.14 -10.10 3.62
N GLU A 147 -7.06 -8.94 2.99
CA GLU A 147 -8.20 -8.24 2.40
C GLU A 147 -8.62 -8.90 1.07
N ARG A 148 -9.81 -8.54 0.59
CA ARG A 148 -10.29 -9.02 -0.70
C ARG A 148 -9.54 -8.40 -1.89
N PHE A 149 -8.92 -7.24 -1.71
CA PHE A 149 -8.25 -6.51 -2.79
C PHE A 149 -6.93 -7.19 -3.18
N ARG A 150 -6.83 -7.55 -4.45
CA ARG A 150 -5.73 -8.32 -5.01
C ARG A 150 -5.13 -7.62 -6.21
N VAL A 151 -3.81 -7.60 -6.27
CA VAL A 151 -3.03 -7.10 -7.41
C VAL A 151 -2.31 -8.27 -8.07
N LEU A 152 -2.37 -8.38 -9.38
CA LEU A 152 -1.55 -9.29 -10.17
C LEU A 152 -0.44 -8.49 -10.86
N SER A 153 0.81 -8.85 -10.62
CA SER A 153 1.98 -8.21 -11.23
C SER A 153 2.78 -9.21 -12.05
N GLY A 154 3.09 -8.88 -13.28
CA GLY A 154 3.88 -9.74 -14.16
C GLY A 154 4.75 -8.95 -15.14
N HIS A 155 5.83 -9.59 -15.57
CA HIS A 155 6.81 -9.05 -16.50
C HIS A 155 6.90 -9.92 -17.76
N SER A 156 7.02 -9.31 -18.92
CA SER A 156 7.23 -10.03 -20.20
C SER A 156 6.06 -11.01 -20.49
N LEU A 157 6.29 -12.33 -20.54
CA LEU A 157 5.22 -13.33 -20.60
C LEU A 157 4.31 -13.29 -19.36
N GLY A 158 4.83 -12.97 -18.17
CA GLY A 158 4.01 -12.71 -16.98
C GLY A 158 3.11 -11.48 -17.15
N GLY A 159 3.59 -10.45 -17.85
CA GLY A 159 2.79 -9.29 -18.25
C GLY A 159 1.70 -9.66 -19.26
N LEU A 160 2.02 -10.52 -20.23
CA LEU A 160 1.03 -11.11 -21.15
C LEU A 160 -0.05 -11.85 -20.38
N PHE A 161 0.34 -12.69 -19.43
CA PHE A 161 -0.61 -13.42 -18.58
C PHE A 161 -1.51 -12.47 -17.78
N ALA A 162 -0.96 -11.40 -17.21
CA ALA A 162 -1.76 -10.39 -16.50
C ALA A 162 -2.82 -9.75 -17.41
N LEU A 163 -2.46 -9.43 -18.65
CA LEU A 163 -3.40 -8.92 -19.66
C LEU A 163 -4.44 -9.98 -20.06
N HIS A 164 -4.04 -11.25 -20.21
CA HIS A 164 -4.95 -12.36 -20.48
C HIS A 164 -5.98 -12.54 -19.37
N VAL A 165 -5.56 -12.50 -18.10
CA VAL A 165 -6.48 -12.58 -16.95
C VAL A 165 -7.47 -11.40 -16.96
N LEU A 166 -7.00 -10.18 -17.20
CA LEU A 166 -7.88 -9.02 -17.29
C LEU A 166 -8.90 -9.16 -18.42
N ALA A 167 -8.52 -9.73 -19.57
CA ALA A 167 -9.41 -9.93 -20.70
C ALA A 167 -10.44 -11.05 -20.46
N SER A 168 -10.01 -12.18 -19.89
CA SER A 168 -10.83 -13.40 -19.77
C SER A 168 -11.62 -13.48 -18.46
N ALA A 169 -11.00 -13.12 -17.33
CA ALA A 169 -11.57 -13.24 -15.98
C ALA A 169 -11.21 -12.02 -15.10
N PRO A 170 -11.70 -10.82 -15.42
CA PRO A 170 -11.30 -9.58 -14.75
C PRO A 170 -11.66 -9.53 -13.26
N ASP A 171 -12.54 -10.41 -12.79
CA ASP A 171 -12.93 -10.55 -11.39
C ASP A 171 -11.91 -11.30 -10.53
N ALA A 172 -10.91 -11.94 -11.14
CA ALA A 172 -9.88 -12.67 -10.41
C ALA A 172 -8.98 -11.75 -9.56
N PHE A 173 -8.70 -10.54 -10.08
CA PHE A 173 -7.89 -9.52 -9.41
C PHE A 173 -8.53 -8.14 -9.56
N ASP A 174 -8.20 -7.22 -8.66
CA ASP A 174 -8.75 -5.85 -8.65
C ASP A 174 -7.83 -4.88 -9.41
N ALA A 175 -6.54 -5.18 -9.49
CA ALA A 175 -5.54 -4.38 -10.19
C ALA A 175 -4.51 -5.26 -10.91
N TYR A 176 -3.99 -4.74 -12.00
CA TYR A 176 -3.05 -5.44 -12.87
C TYR A 176 -1.84 -4.54 -13.16
N LEU A 177 -0.64 -5.06 -12.96
CA LEU A 177 0.62 -4.43 -13.33
C LEU A 177 1.30 -5.30 -14.41
N ALA A 178 1.46 -4.76 -15.60
CA ALA A 178 2.07 -5.47 -16.72
C ALA A 178 3.32 -4.72 -17.21
N ALA A 179 4.51 -5.17 -16.79
CA ALA A 179 5.77 -4.63 -17.21
C ALA A 179 6.20 -5.26 -18.52
N SER A 180 6.49 -4.45 -19.54
CA SER A 180 6.93 -4.88 -20.88
C SER A 180 6.24 -6.17 -21.37
N PRO A 181 4.87 -6.18 -21.40
CA PRO A 181 4.15 -7.39 -21.73
C PRO A 181 4.47 -7.84 -23.17
N SER A 182 4.57 -9.16 -23.37
CA SER A 182 4.71 -9.77 -24.70
C SER A 182 3.39 -9.68 -25.50
N ALA A 183 2.91 -8.45 -25.70
CA ALA A 183 1.57 -8.16 -26.25
C ALA A 183 1.40 -8.58 -27.73
N ASP A 184 2.49 -8.87 -28.43
CA ASP A 184 2.50 -9.39 -29.79
C ASP A 184 2.29 -10.92 -29.87
N TRP A 185 2.19 -11.60 -28.73
CA TRP A 185 1.97 -13.05 -28.69
C TRP A 185 0.78 -13.43 -29.58
N ASP A 186 1.01 -14.43 -30.47
CA ASP A 186 0.00 -15.01 -31.35
C ASP A 186 -0.81 -13.91 -32.09
N ASP A 187 -0.07 -13.06 -32.81
CA ASP A 187 -0.61 -11.91 -33.57
C ASP A 187 -1.47 -10.97 -32.71
N GLY A 188 -1.08 -10.75 -31.45
CA GLY A 188 -1.78 -9.86 -30.53
C GLY A 188 -3.13 -10.41 -30.05
N LEU A 189 -3.26 -11.72 -29.90
CA LEU A 189 -4.50 -12.39 -29.46
C LEU A 189 -5.08 -11.71 -28.22
N VAL A 190 -4.27 -11.54 -27.16
CA VAL A 190 -4.73 -10.97 -25.88
C VAL A 190 -5.16 -9.51 -26.03
N VAL A 191 -4.47 -8.72 -26.87
CA VAL A 191 -4.85 -7.33 -27.14
C VAL A 191 -6.21 -7.26 -27.82
N LYS A 192 -6.48 -8.15 -28.79
CA LYS A 192 -7.76 -8.26 -29.48
C LYS A 192 -8.89 -8.66 -28.52
N GLU A 193 -8.62 -9.60 -27.61
CA GLU A 193 -9.59 -10.03 -26.60
C GLU A 193 -9.90 -8.93 -25.59
N LEU A 194 -8.87 -8.25 -25.11
CA LEU A 194 -9.02 -7.12 -24.20
C LEU A 194 -9.81 -5.97 -24.87
N ALA A 195 -9.51 -5.64 -26.13
CA ALA A 195 -10.26 -4.64 -26.87
C ALA A 195 -11.76 -4.97 -26.95
N ARG A 196 -12.11 -6.24 -27.24
CA ARG A 196 -13.52 -6.70 -27.23
C ARG A 196 -14.17 -6.59 -25.86
N ARG A 197 -13.43 -6.93 -24.79
CA ARG A 197 -13.90 -6.79 -23.41
C ARG A 197 -14.20 -5.33 -23.06
N LEU A 198 -13.31 -4.43 -23.41
CA LEU A 198 -13.45 -3.00 -23.10
C LEU A 198 -14.57 -2.30 -23.86
N GLN A 199 -14.97 -2.80 -25.03
CA GLN A 199 -16.13 -2.32 -25.80
C GLN A 199 -17.47 -2.72 -25.18
N GLY A 200 -17.49 -3.66 -24.24
CA GLY A 200 -18.70 -4.09 -23.57
C GLY A 200 -19.33 -2.97 -22.72
N PRO A 201 -20.67 -2.94 -22.60
CA PRO A 201 -21.37 -1.91 -21.81
C PRO A 201 -21.27 -2.09 -20.30
N ALA A 202 -20.75 -3.23 -19.86
CA ALA A 202 -20.69 -3.58 -18.43
C ALA A 202 -19.62 -2.75 -17.71
N ARG A 203 -19.98 -2.31 -16.50
CA ARG A 203 -19.04 -1.65 -15.58
C ARG A 203 -17.86 -2.58 -15.26
N LEU A 204 -16.65 -2.04 -15.26
CA LEU A 204 -15.43 -2.77 -15.00
C LEU A 204 -14.59 -2.03 -13.94
N ASP A 205 -14.88 -2.28 -12.66
CA ASP A 205 -14.15 -1.64 -11.54
C ASP A 205 -12.76 -2.29 -11.35
N ARG A 206 -11.87 -2.08 -12.32
CA ARG A 206 -10.52 -2.63 -12.34
C ARG A 206 -9.50 -1.57 -12.72
N SER A 207 -8.24 -1.81 -12.38
CA SER A 207 -7.16 -0.93 -12.83
C SER A 207 -6.05 -1.71 -13.53
N LEU A 208 -5.48 -1.08 -14.56
CA LEU A 208 -4.34 -1.59 -15.31
C LEU A 208 -3.24 -0.53 -15.38
N TYR A 209 -2.06 -0.87 -14.90
CA TYR A 209 -0.85 -0.13 -15.19
C TYR A 209 0.03 -0.95 -16.12
N VAL A 210 0.32 -0.43 -17.29
CA VAL A 210 1.18 -1.11 -18.28
C VAL A 210 2.37 -0.23 -18.63
N SER A 211 3.53 -0.83 -18.82
CA SER A 211 4.73 -0.09 -19.16
C SER A 211 5.56 -0.77 -20.23
N LEU A 212 6.46 -0.02 -20.83
CA LEU A 212 7.46 -0.49 -21.76
C LEU A 212 8.80 0.20 -21.49
N GLY A 213 9.89 -0.56 -21.49
CA GLY A 213 11.26 -0.06 -21.45
C GLY A 213 11.78 0.39 -22.83
N ASP A 214 13.08 0.53 -22.97
CA ASP A 214 13.75 0.72 -24.29
C ASP A 214 13.80 -0.62 -25.05
N GLU A 215 12.68 -0.97 -25.66
CA GLU A 215 12.47 -2.29 -26.26
C GLU A 215 11.74 -2.18 -27.59
N LYS A 216 12.52 -2.01 -28.67
CA LYS A 216 11.99 -1.81 -30.02
C LYS A 216 11.15 -3.00 -30.50
N GLU A 217 11.50 -4.21 -30.06
CA GLU A 217 10.81 -5.44 -30.49
C GLU A 217 9.42 -5.58 -29.88
N LEU A 218 9.18 -5.06 -28.67
CA LEU A 218 7.88 -5.10 -28.00
C LEU A 218 7.04 -3.85 -28.25
N ALA A 219 7.64 -2.80 -28.80
CA ALA A 219 6.94 -1.53 -29.05
C ALA A 219 5.68 -1.67 -29.93
N PRO A 220 5.65 -2.44 -31.03
CA PRO A 220 4.44 -2.58 -31.85
C PRO A 220 3.25 -3.14 -31.05
N GLY A 221 3.46 -4.17 -30.24
CA GLY A 221 2.41 -4.74 -29.37
C GLY A 221 1.93 -3.76 -28.30
N PHE A 222 2.85 -3.02 -27.71
CA PHE A 222 2.52 -1.99 -26.72
C PHE A 222 1.70 -0.85 -27.34
N GLU A 223 2.02 -0.39 -28.56
CA GLU A 223 1.24 0.62 -29.27
C GLU A 223 -0.19 0.14 -29.61
N ARG A 224 -0.32 -1.11 -30.08
CA ARG A 224 -1.64 -1.71 -30.32
C ARG A 224 -2.45 -1.80 -29.04
N LEU A 225 -1.81 -2.19 -27.93
CA LEU A 225 -2.45 -2.21 -26.61
C LEU A 225 -2.90 -0.80 -26.19
N GLY A 226 -2.03 0.20 -26.33
CA GLY A 226 -2.37 1.61 -26.05
C GLY A 226 -3.57 2.10 -26.86
N THR A 227 -3.62 1.76 -28.15
CA THR A 227 -4.76 2.07 -29.02
C THR A 227 -6.03 1.40 -28.54
N ALA A 228 -5.99 0.12 -28.19
CA ALA A 228 -7.13 -0.63 -27.65
C ALA A 228 -7.66 -0.02 -26.35
N LEU A 229 -6.76 0.34 -25.43
CA LEU A 229 -7.10 0.99 -24.15
C LEU A 229 -7.70 2.39 -24.34
N GLY A 230 -7.20 3.16 -25.31
CA GLY A 230 -7.69 4.51 -25.60
C GLY A 230 -9.02 4.55 -26.37
N SER A 231 -9.36 3.48 -27.10
CA SER A 231 -10.55 3.44 -27.96
C SER A 231 -11.84 3.13 -27.19
N ALA A 232 -11.77 2.52 -26.01
CA ALA A 232 -12.91 2.16 -25.19
C ALA A 232 -12.52 2.07 -23.72
N SER A 233 -13.28 2.77 -22.86
CA SER A 233 -13.08 2.76 -21.41
C SER A 233 -14.44 2.54 -20.74
N PRO A 234 -14.79 1.30 -20.38
CA PRO A 234 -16.04 1.06 -19.67
C PRO A 234 -16.03 1.78 -18.31
N PRO A 235 -17.21 2.17 -17.80
CA PRO A 235 -17.29 2.84 -16.50
C PRO A 235 -16.58 2.05 -15.41
N GLY A 236 -15.75 2.75 -14.60
CA GLY A 236 -14.99 2.15 -13.51
C GLY A 236 -13.61 1.63 -13.89
N PHE A 237 -13.32 1.44 -15.17
CA PHE A 237 -12.00 0.99 -15.60
C PHE A 237 -11.01 2.16 -15.60
N ARG A 238 -9.91 1.95 -14.88
CA ARG A 238 -8.81 2.92 -14.80
C ARG A 238 -7.56 2.29 -15.42
N TRP A 239 -6.89 3.03 -16.29
CA TRP A 239 -5.65 2.55 -16.87
C TRP A 239 -4.62 3.66 -17.04
N ARG A 240 -3.36 3.26 -17.09
CA ARG A 240 -2.22 4.11 -17.44
C ARG A 240 -1.19 3.31 -18.21
N ALA A 241 -0.71 3.86 -19.30
CA ALA A 241 0.46 3.36 -20.02
C ALA A 241 1.65 4.30 -19.78
N ALA A 242 2.83 3.75 -19.55
CA ALA A 242 4.07 4.48 -19.30
C ALA A 242 5.22 3.94 -20.14
N ARG A 243 6.20 4.79 -20.43
CA ARG A 243 7.45 4.41 -21.06
C ARG A 243 8.62 4.78 -20.14
N PHE A 244 9.59 3.88 -20.06
CA PHE A 244 10.84 4.05 -19.32
C PHE A 244 12.01 3.90 -20.27
N PRO A 245 12.33 4.93 -21.06
CA PRO A 245 13.31 4.84 -22.15
C PRO A 245 14.74 4.65 -21.67
N GLU A 246 15.00 4.85 -20.38
CA GLU A 246 16.32 4.61 -19.76
C GLU A 246 16.48 3.16 -19.26
N ASP A 247 15.41 2.38 -19.24
CA ASP A 247 15.37 1.03 -18.67
C ASP A 247 15.22 -0.02 -19.76
N GLY A 248 16.14 -0.96 -19.82
CA GLY A 248 16.00 -2.16 -20.66
C GLY A 248 15.06 -3.18 -20.03
N HIS A 249 14.80 -4.27 -20.76
CA HIS A 249 13.84 -5.33 -20.40
C HIS A 249 13.94 -5.82 -18.96
N GLY A 250 15.15 -6.05 -18.46
CA GLY A 250 15.36 -6.57 -17.11
C GLY A 250 15.16 -5.54 -15.98
N LEU A 251 15.21 -4.24 -16.28
CA LEU A 251 15.11 -3.17 -15.28
C LEU A 251 13.70 -2.57 -15.17
N VAL A 252 12.93 -2.57 -16.25
CA VAL A 252 11.58 -1.98 -16.30
C VAL A 252 10.61 -2.48 -15.23
N PRO A 253 10.70 -3.71 -14.66
CA PRO A 253 9.84 -4.13 -13.57
C PRO A 253 9.91 -3.24 -12.33
N LEU A 254 11.08 -2.67 -12.01
CA LEU A 254 11.25 -1.84 -10.83
C LEU A 254 10.44 -0.52 -10.92
N PRO A 255 10.65 0.37 -11.92
CA PRO A 255 9.82 1.58 -12.05
C PRO A 255 8.35 1.25 -12.29
N THR A 256 8.03 0.14 -12.96
CA THR A 256 6.64 -0.33 -13.11
C THR A 256 6.01 -0.61 -11.75
N THR A 257 6.71 -1.30 -10.86
CA THR A 257 6.23 -1.59 -9.51
C THR A 257 5.99 -0.30 -8.73
N VAL A 258 6.96 0.63 -8.75
CA VAL A 258 6.82 1.93 -8.04
C VAL A 258 5.62 2.72 -8.55
N GLN A 259 5.55 2.96 -9.86
CA GLN A 259 4.50 3.80 -10.44
C GLN A 259 3.15 3.09 -10.50
N GLY A 260 3.15 1.78 -10.74
CA GLY A 260 1.95 0.96 -10.79
C GLY A 260 1.26 0.85 -9.43
N LEU A 261 2.01 0.67 -8.33
CA LEU A 261 1.44 0.66 -6.99
C LEU A 261 0.90 2.04 -6.58
N ARG A 262 1.63 3.11 -6.91
CA ARG A 262 1.13 4.49 -6.71
C ARG A 262 -0.15 4.75 -7.48
N PHE A 263 -0.25 4.27 -8.72
CA PHE A 263 -1.48 4.40 -9.54
C PHE A 263 -2.62 3.54 -8.98
N THR A 264 -2.34 2.31 -8.55
CA THR A 264 -3.33 1.38 -7.97
C THR A 264 -3.97 1.98 -6.73
N PHE A 265 -3.15 2.50 -5.81
CA PHE A 265 -3.57 3.08 -4.54
C PHE A 265 -3.66 4.61 -4.56
N ASP A 266 -3.73 5.22 -5.76
CA ASP A 266 -3.89 6.67 -5.92
C ASP A 266 -5.00 7.21 -4.99
N GLY A 267 -4.74 8.34 -4.34
CA GLY A 267 -5.63 8.92 -3.33
C GLY A 267 -5.60 8.20 -1.98
N TYR A 268 -4.71 7.23 -1.73
CA TYR A 268 -4.54 6.67 -0.38
C TYR A 268 -4.04 7.74 0.60
N LEU A 269 -3.08 8.57 0.18
CA LEU A 269 -2.77 9.82 0.84
C LEU A 269 -3.67 10.91 0.25
N PRO A 270 -4.50 11.59 1.07
CA PRO A 270 -5.30 12.70 0.56
C PRO A 270 -4.39 13.86 0.11
N PRO A 271 -4.88 14.79 -0.71
CA PRO A 271 -4.09 15.92 -1.14
C PRO A 271 -3.69 16.77 0.08
N LEU A 272 -2.39 16.92 0.26
CA LEU A 272 -1.78 17.83 1.23
C LEU A 272 -1.30 19.08 0.49
N ASP A 273 -1.28 20.20 1.19
CA ASP A 273 -0.65 21.42 0.69
C ASP A 273 0.83 21.15 0.41
N PRO A 274 1.32 21.38 -0.81
CA PRO A 274 2.67 20.97 -1.21
C PRO A 274 3.79 21.75 -0.50
N ASP A 275 3.50 22.98 -0.04
CA ASP A 275 4.51 23.83 0.58
C ASP A 275 4.61 23.60 2.09
N THR A 276 3.48 23.26 2.72
CA THR A 276 3.38 23.15 4.18
C THR A 276 3.19 21.71 4.66
N GLY A 277 2.83 20.78 3.77
CA GLY A 277 2.45 19.42 4.12
C GLY A 277 1.14 19.31 4.91
N ARG A 278 0.36 20.39 4.99
CA ARG A 278 -0.88 20.46 5.79
C ARG A 278 -2.06 19.86 5.03
N TYR A 279 -2.96 19.24 5.79
CA TYR A 279 -4.29 18.87 5.27
C TYR A 279 -5.26 20.04 5.45
N ALA A 280 -5.83 20.52 4.35
CA ALA A 280 -6.70 21.71 4.36
C ALA A 280 -8.14 21.40 4.83
N GLY A 281 -8.58 20.14 4.76
CA GLY A 281 -9.95 19.74 5.09
C GLY A 281 -10.21 19.58 6.60
N SER A 282 -11.47 19.33 6.95
CA SER A 282 -11.92 18.93 8.28
C SER A 282 -11.71 17.43 8.55
N LEU A 283 -12.00 16.98 9.78
CA LEU A 283 -12.06 15.55 10.10
C LEU A 283 -13.16 14.85 9.28
N GLU A 284 -14.31 15.49 9.09
CA GLU A 284 -15.42 14.96 8.29
C GLU A 284 -15.03 14.79 6.81
N ASP A 285 -14.30 15.77 6.23
CA ASP A 285 -13.77 15.68 4.87
C ASP A 285 -12.77 14.52 4.74
N LEU A 286 -11.90 14.34 5.73
CA LEU A 286 -10.97 13.22 5.79
C LEU A 286 -11.70 11.88 5.84
N GLU A 287 -12.71 11.76 6.67
CA GLU A 287 -13.52 10.55 6.77
C GLU A 287 -14.31 10.27 5.49
N ALA A 288 -14.87 11.30 4.86
CA ALA A 288 -15.55 11.18 3.57
C ALA A 288 -14.60 10.68 2.48
N HIS A 289 -13.36 11.21 2.45
CA HIS A 289 -12.32 10.77 1.53
C HIS A 289 -12.03 9.26 1.70
N TYR A 290 -11.84 8.78 2.92
CA TYR A 290 -11.55 7.35 3.18
C TYR A 290 -12.77 6.45 2.98
N ARG A 291 -14.00 6.95 3.17
CA ARG A 291 -15.23 6.23 2.76
C ARG A 291 -15.28 6.04 1.24
N ALA A 292 -14.98 7.08 0.47
CA ALA A 292 -14.93 6.99 -1.00
C ALA A 292 -13.81 6.03 -1.46
N LEU A 293 -12.64 6.10 -0.83
CA LEU A 293 -11.53 5.18 -1.08
C LEU A 293 -11.91 3.73 -0.77
N SER A 294 -12.60 3.49 0.35
CA SER A 294 -13.10 2.15 0.75
C SER A 294 -14.07 1.58 -0.29
N THR A 295 -14.97 2.41 -0.81
CA THR A 295 -15.89 2.02 -1.89
C THR A 295 -15.12 1.63 -3.14
N ARG A 296 -14.11 2.39 -3.53
CA ARG A 296 -13.29 2.12 -4.73
C ARG A 296 -12.43 0.86 -4.58
N LEU A 297 -11.83 0.64 -3.42
CA LEU A 297 -10.98 -0.52 -3.17
C LEU A 297 -11.77 -1.75 -2.72
N GLY A 298 -13.06 -1.59 -2.38
CA GLY A 298 -13.97 -2.67 -2.03
C GLY A 298 -13.71 -3.31 -0.67
N TYR A 299 -12.94 -2.68 0.20
CA TYR A 299 -12.74 -3.04 1.61
C TYR A 299 -12.61 -1.79 2.46
N GLN A 300 -12.78 -1.90 3.77
CA GLN A 300 -12.69 -0.77 4.68
C GLN A 300 -11.26 -0.24 4.79
N VAL A 301 -11.04 0.99 4.32
CA VAL A 301 -9.79 1.73 4.50
C VAL A 301 -10.04 2.82 5.53
N LEU A 302 -9.30 2.78 6.62
CA LEU A 302 -9.36 3.81 7.66
C LEU A 302 -8.29 4.88 7.43
N PRO A 303 -8.55 6.13 7.84
CA PRO A 303 -7.50 7.14 7.88
C PRO A 303 -6.31 6.64 8.71
N PRO A 304 -5.08 6.71 8.19
CA PRO A 304 -3.88 6.34 8.95
C PRO A 304 -3.76 7.16 10.24
N GLU A 305 -3.32 6.52 11.34
CA GLU A 305 -3.12 7.17 12.64
C GLU A 305 -2.33 8.47 12.52
N GLY A 306 -1.19 8.43 11.81
CA GLY A 306 -0.32 9.60 11.65
C GLY A 306 -0.98 10.78 10.94
N LEU A 307 -1.90 10.52 10.00
CA LEU A 307 -2.62 11.57 9.28
C LEU A 307 -3.68 12.24 10.17
N VAL A 308 -4.42 11.45 10.94
CA VAL A 308 -5.40 12.00 11.92
C VAL A 308 -4.67 12.75 13.02
N ASN A 309 -3.50 12.24 13.43
CA ASN A 309 -2.62 12.90 14.39
C ASN A 309 -2.13 14.26 13.86
N LEU A 310 -1.67 14.30 12.61
CA LEU A 310 -1.28 15.52 11.91
C LEU A 310 -2.42 16.56 11.93
N LEU A 311 -3.62 16.15 11.56
CA LEU A 311 -4.81 17.03 11.58
C LEU A 311 -5.08 17.56 12.99
N GLY A 312 -5.03 16.68 14.01
CA GLY A 312 -5.24 17.09 15.41
C GLY A 312 -4.25 18.19 15.86
N TYR A 313 -2.96 18.01 15.59
CA TYR A 313 -1.94 19.01 15.92
C TYR A 313 -2.07 20.28 15.09
N GLN A 314 -2.48 20.21 13.83
CA GLN A 314 -2.79 21.41 13.04
C GLN A 314 -3.90 22.24 13.69
N ARG A 315 -4.99 21.59 14.12
CA ARG A 315 -6.11 22.26 14.81
C ARG A 315 -5.68 22.83 16.16
N LEU A 316 -4.86 22.10 16.89
CA LEU A 316 -4.32 22.57 18.17
C LEU A 316 -3.47 23.83 17.99
N GLY A 317 -2.56 23.84 17.00
CA GLY A 317 -1.73 24.99 16.67
C GLY A 317 -2.52 26.21 16.14
N GLU A 318 -3.70 25.98 15.56
CA GLU A 318 -4.64 27.04 15.13
C GLU A 318 -5.53 27.56 16.27
N GLY A 319 -5.41 27.02 17.50
CA GLY A 319 -6.27 27.36 18.62
C GLY A 319 -7.69 26.75 18.53
N ARG A 320 -7.92 25.85 17.56
CA ARG A 320 -9.20 25.15 17.34
C ARG A 320 -9.27 23.91 18.23
N ILE A 321 -9.18 24.12 19.56
CA ILE A 321 -8.97 23.05 20.54
C ILE A 321 -10.07 22.00 20.50
N GLY A 322 -11.33 22.40 20.36
CA GLY A 322 -12.44 21.44 20.25
C GLY A 322 -12.33 20.47 19.08
N GLU A 323 -11.84 20.96 17.93
CA GLU A 323 -11.61 20.11 16.75
C GLU A 323 -10.38 19.23 16.90
N ALA A 324 -9.34 19.70 17.59
CA ALA A 324 -8.20 18.88 17.93
C ALA A 324 -8.60 17.70 18.83
N VAL A 325 -9.37 17.97 19.88
CA VAL A 325 -9.92 16.93 20.77
C VAL A 325 -10.75 15.93 19.97
N ALA A 326 -11.63 16.38 19.08
CA ALA A 326 -12.45 15.50 18.24
C ALA A 326 -11.58 14.61 17.32
N ALA A 327 -10.54 15.19 16.70
CA ALA A 327 -9.62 14.43 15.84
C ALA A 327 -8.86 13.37 16.63
N PHE A 328 -8.30 13.70 17.79
CA PHE A 328 -7.56 12.73 18.60
C PHE A 328 -8.48 11.68 19.25
N GLN A 329 -9.72 12.03 19.65
CA GLN A 329 -10.71 11.04 20.08
C GLN A 329 -11.04 10.04 18.98
N ALA A 330 -11.25 10.53 17.76
CA ALA A 330 -11.46 9.68 16.60
C ALA A 330 -10.25 8.77 16.32
N ASN A 331 -9.03 9.28 16.55
CA ASN A 331 -7.80 8.50 16.41
C ASN A 331 -7.71 7.37 17.45
N VAL A 332 -7.96 7.66 18.72
CA VAL A 332 -8.01 6.67 19.80
C VAL A 332 -9.07 5.60 19.54
N LEU A 333 -10.25 5.99 19.06
CA LEU A 333 -11.32 5.05 18.73
C LEU A 333 -10.92 4.05 17.65
N ARG A 334 -10.14 4.50 16.66
CA ARG A 334 -9.65 3.66 15.54
C ARG A 334 -8.41 2.86 15.90
N HIS A 335 -7.57 3.42 16.77
CA HIS A 335 -6.28 2.85 17.17
C HIS A 335 -6.16 2.73 18.70
N PRO A 336 -7.06 1.95 19.35
CA PRO A 336 -7.14 1.91 20.83
C PRO A 336 -5.90 1.31 21.50
N GLY A 337 -5.06 0.61 20.74
CA GLY A 337 -3.77 0.07 21.18
C GLY A 337 -2.58 1.01 20.95
N SER A 338 -2.80 2.21 20.39
CA SER A 338 -1.72 3.16 20.14
C SER A 338 -1.47 4.06 21.35
N ALA A 339 -0.31 3.89 21.99
CA ALA A 339 0.15 4.78 23.06
C ALA A 339 0.22 6.26 22.59
N ASN A 340 0.70 6.47 21.37
CA ASN A 340 0.82 7.81 20.78
C ASN A 340 -0.55 8.50 20.58
N ALA A 341 -1.57 7.74 20.14
CA ALA A 341 -2.91 8.32 19.96
C ALA A 341 -3.51 8.79 21.31
N HIS A 342 -3.29 8.02 22.38
CA HIS A 342 -3.73 8.38 23.73
C HIS A 342 -2.96 9.58 24.29
N ASP A 343 -1.64 9.65 24.08
CA ASP A 343 -0.82 10.78 24.51
C ASP A 343 -1.24 12.08 23.82
N SER A 344 -1.41 12.05 22.49
CA SER A 344 -1.89 13.21 21.72
C SER A 344 -3.28 13.67 22.14
N LEU A 345 -4.17 12.74 22.50
CA LEU A 345 -5.48 13.08 23.08
C LEU A 345 -5.31 13.80 24.41
N GLY A 346 -4.40 13.32 25.26
CA GLY A 346 -4.07 13.95 26.53
C GLY A 346 -3.64 15.41 26.38
N GLU A 347 -2.77 15.71 25.40
CA GLU A 347 -2.34 17.09 25.11
C GLU A 347 -3.50 18.02 24.73
N ALA A 348 -4.41 17.56 23.88
CA ALA A 348 -5.57 18.38 23.48
C ALA A 348 -6.57 18.54 24.63
N LEU A 349 -6.78 17.53 25.46
CA LEU A 349 -7.61 17.61 26.65
C LEU A 349 -7.02 18.59 27.68
N GLU A 350 -5.70 18.56 27.86
CA GLU A 350 -4.98 19.50 28.73
C GLU A 350 -5.15 20.95 28.23
N ALA A 351 -4.98 21.16 26.91
CA ALA A 351 -5.20 22.47 26.28
C ALA A 351 -6.65 22.96 26.40
N SER A 352 -7.62 22.05 26.49
CA SER A 352 -9.03 22.37 26.72
C SER A 352 -9.39 22.60 28.18
N GLY A 353 -8.43 22.47 29.12
CA GLY A 353 -8.66 22.58 30.57
C GLY A 353 -9.23 21.34 31.22
N ARG A 354 -9.42 20.24 30.49
CA ARG A 354 -9.95 18.96 30.99
C ARG A 354 -8.84 18.11 31.62
N LEU A 355 -8.24 18.61 32.72
CA LEU A 355 -7.03 18.02 33.29
C LEU A 355 -7.21 16.57 33.77
N ALA A 356 -8.36 16.21 34.36
CA ALA A 356 -8.62 14.86 34.82
C ALA A 356 -8.68 13.86 33.66
N ASP A 357 -9.36 14.24 32.57
CA ASP A 357 -9.45 13.43 31.35
C ASP A 357 -8.09 13.30 30.67
N ALA A 358 -7.28 14.40 30.67
CA ALA A 358 -5.93 14.37 30.14
C ALA A 358 -5.04 13.39 30.93
N ALA A 359 -5.08 13.42 32.25
CA ALA A 359 -4.32 12.48 33.08
C ALA A 359 -4.69 11.02 32.76
N SER A 360 -5.99 10.71 32.64
CA SER A 360 -6.45 9.36 32.26
C SER A 360 -5.96 8.93 30.86
N ALA A 361 -5.95 9.85 29.90
CA ALA A 361 -5.41 9.57 28.57
C ALA A 361 -3.90 9.29 28.60
N TYR A 362 -3.13 10.08 29.35
CA TYR A 362 -1.69 9.86 29.54
C TYR A 362 -1.39 8.57 30.31
N GLU A 363 -2.19 8.21 31.32
CA GLU A 363 -2.07 6.91 32.01
C GLU A 363 -2.18 5.77 31.03
N ARG A 364 -3.19 5.83 30.15
CA ARG A 364 -3.36 4.82 29.12
C ARG A 364 -2.21 4.78 28.12
N ALA A 365 -1.63 5.93 27.75
CA ALA A 365 -0.45 6.01 26.90
C ALA A 365 0.77 5.34 27.55
N VAL A 366 0.97 5.56 28.85
CA VAL A 366 2.06 4.90 29.63
C VAL A 366 1.88 3.40 29.67
N GLU A 367 0.68 2.89 30.02
CA GLU A 367 0.39 1.44 30.06
C GLU A 367 0.69 0.76 28.72
N LEU A 368 0.20 1.35 27.62
CA LEU A 368 0.40 0.84 26.28
C LEU A 368 1.87 0.94 25.84
N GLY A 369 2.54 2.05 26.23
CA GLY A 369 3.95 2.26 25.96
C GLY A 369 4.84 1.25 26.67
N GLU A 370 4.51 0.87 27.92
CA GLU A 370 5.19 -0.18 28.66
C GLU A 370 4.98 -1.55 28.01
N ALA A 371 3.74 -1.89 27.69
CA ALA A 371 3.39 -3.17 27.08
C ALA A 371 4.05 -3.39 25.70
N THR A 372 4.29 -2.31 24.94
CA THR A 372 4.88 -2.38 23.60
C THR A 372 6.36 -2.05 23.54
N GLY A 373 6.98 -1.65 24.65
CA GLY A 373 8.37 -1.18 24.67
C GLY A 373 8.57 0.11 23.86
N SER A 374 7.61 1.03 23.88
CA SER A 374 7.66 2.26 23.10
C SER A 374 8.87 3.12 23.43
N ARG A 375 9.59 3.58 22.41
CA ARG A 375 10.70 4.54 22.57
C ARG A 375 10.25 5.89 23.14
N LEU A 376 8.97 6.25 23.01
CA LEU A 376 8.38 7.47 23.52
C LEU A 376 7.86 7.35 24.96
N LEU A 377 7.99 6.18 25.61
CA LEU A 377 7.56 5.96 26.98
C LEU A 377 8.08 7.01 27.99
N PRO A 378 9.33 7.51 27.90
CA PRO A 378 9.80 8.58 28.77
C PRO A 378 9.00 9.87 28.65
N GLU A 379 8.57 10.24 27.42
CA GLU A 379 7.74 11.44 27.19
C GLU A 379 6.32 11.23 27.72
N TYR A 380 5.70 10.08 27.50
CA TYR A 380 4.38 9.78 28.04
C TYR A 380 4.38 9.88 29.58
N ARG A 381 5.40 9.32 30.25
CA ARG A 381 5.55 9.46 31.70
C ARG A 381 5.77 10.91 32.16
N LYS A 382 6.42 11.72 31.36
CA LYS A 382 6.64 13.15 31.65
C LYS A 382 5.31 13.92 31.55
N HIS A 383 4.51 13.69 30.51
CA HIS A 383 3.19 14.30 30.35
C HIS A 383 2.25 13.92 31.50
N LEU A 384 2.18 12.63 31.83
CA LEU A 384 1.38 12.16 32.97
C LEU A 384 1.75 12.85 34.28
N ARG A 385 3.05 12.91 34.62
CA ARG A 385 3.51 13.59 35.84
C ARG A 385 3.18 15.08 35.85
N ALA A 386 3.23 15.73 34.69
CA ALA A 386 2.87 17.15 34.57
C ALA A 386 1.37 17.37 34.81
N ALA A 387 0.52 16.56 34.22
CA ALA A 387 -0.94 16.60 34.40
C ALA A 387 -1.34 16.31 35.86
N GLN A 388 -0.73 15.31 36.50
CA GLN A 388 -0.98 14.97 37.92
C GLN A 388 -0.59 16.12 38.87
N ARG A 389 0.55 16.79 38.62
CA ARG A 389 0.93 17.98 39.42
C ARG A 389 -0.09 19.10 39.30
N ARG A 390 -0.56 19.39 38.08
CA ARG A 390 -1.58 20.43 37.85
C ARG A 390 -2.92 20.11 38.50
N LEU A 391 -3.28 18.85 38.58
CA LEU A 391 -4.48 18.39 39.31
C LEU A 391 -4.36 18.57 40.83
N GLY A 392 -3.15 18.44 41.39
CA GLY A 392 -2.87 18.66 42.81
C GLY A 392 -2.67 20.11 43.22
N GLU A 393 -2.53 21.05 42.28
CA GLU A 393 -2.40 22.46 42.56
C GLU A 393 -3.80 23.08 42.82
N PRO A 394 -3.97 23.87 43.91
CA PRO A 394 -5.22 24.56 44.14
C PRO A 394 -5.49 25.56 42.98
N ALA A 395 -6.74 25.60 42.52
CA ALA A 395 -7.14 26.52 41.45
C ALA A 395 -6.69 27.96 41.78
N ALA A 396 -5.96 28.59 40.86
CA ALA A 396 -5.56 29.97 41.03
C ALA A 396 -6.81 30.85 41.24
N PRO A 397 -6.80 31.75 42.23
CA PRO A 397 -7.96 32.64 42.48
C PRO A 397 -8.24 33.46 41.22
N PRO A 398 -9.52 33.71 40.90
CA PRO A 398 -9.90 34.53 39.74
C PRO A 398 -9.20 35.88 39.84
N GLY A 399 -8.36 36.19 38.82
CA GLY A 399 -7.61 37.43 38.79
C GLY A 399 -8.54 38.62 38.91
N ILE A 400 -8.36 39.37 39.97
CA ILE A 400 -8.99 40.70 40.17
C ILE A 400 -8.41 41.57 39.07
N GLY A 401 -9.21 41.86 38.06
CA GLY A 401 -8.85 42.76 36.96
C GLY A 401 -8.42 44.10 37.50
N ARG A 402 -7.26 44.57 37.01
CA ARG A 402 -6.83 45.96 37.08
C ARG A 402 -6.94 46.58 35.70
#